data_086d513715769dad988191d293606196
#
_entry.id   086d513715769dad988191d293606196
#
_cell.length_a   1.000
_cell.length_b   1.000
_cell.length_c   1.000
_cell.angle_alpha   90.00
_cell.angle_beta   90.00
_cell.angle_gamma   90.00
#
_symmetry.space_group_name_H-M   'P 1'
#
loop_
_entity.id
_entity.type
_entity.pdbx_description
1 polymer ?
#
loop_
_entity_poly.entity_id
_entity_poly.type
_entity_poly.pdbx_seq_one_letter_code
_entity_poly.pdbx_strand_id
1 'polypeptide(L)'
;EDAGPGTLRAACETEGPRTVLFRTGGTIVLRKSIELSHPFITIAGQSAPGGGICLRNATSNPYTPLLIKTHDIVVRHLRIRPGPSDERTPCIDAVGIEHGAWNVILDHCSLSWSVDETFQLWTDPHDITLQWSFVTEALHNSVHPKGAHSKGMLLASKGAKNVSIHHNLLAHNQDRNPRIGLSGTVDFVNNVIYNPDATGQL
;
A
#
# COMPACT_ATOMS: atom_id res chain seq x y z
N GLU A 1 -11.95 -13.20 9.71
CA GLU A 1 -10.78 -14.00 10.13
C GLU A 1 -9.60 -13.76 9.18
N ASP A 2 -8.36 -13.87 9.69
CA ASP A 2 -7.13 -13.63 8.93
C ASP A 2 -6.62 -14.90 8.21
N ALA A 3 -6.94 -16.08 8.67
CA ALA A 3 -6.42 -17.33 8.13
C ALA A 3 -7.47 -18.45 8.04
N GLY A 4 -7.20 -19.45 7.21
CA GLY A 4 -8.06 -20.59 6.95
C GLY A 4 -8.81 -20.50 5.61
N PRO A 5 -9.54 -21.55 5.25
CA PRO A 5 -10.28 -21.59 3.98
C PRO A 5 -11.28 -20.45 3.84
N GLY A 6 -11.35 -19.86 2.62
CA GLY A 6 -12.26 -18.78 2.32
C GLY A 6 -11.84 -17.39 2.82
N THR A 7 -10.64 -17.25 3.38
CA THR A 7 -10.08 -15.95 3.77
C THR A 7 -9.32 -15.29 2.61
N LEU A 8 -9.13 -13.97 2.71
CA LEU A 8 -8.30 -13.22 1.75
C LEU A 8 -6.89 -13.80 1.67
N ARG A 9 -6.28 -14.12 2.80
CA ARG A 9 -4.93 -14.71 2.86
C ARG A 9 -4.85 -16.01 2.06
N ALA A 10 -5.77 -16.95 2.29
CA ALA A 10 -5.78 -18.22 1.57
C ALA A 10 -5.91 -18.02 0.06
N ALA A 11 -6.75 -17.06 -0.38
CA ALA A 11 -6.87 -16.71 -1.79
C ALA A 11 -5.60 -16.07 -2.37
N CYS A 12 -4.89 -15.24 -1.59
CA CYS A 12 -3.64 -14.62 -2.00
C CYS A 12 -2.48 -15.63 -2.09
N GLU A 13 -2.46 -16.62 -1.20
CA GLU A 13 -1.44 -17.69 -1.15
C GLU A 13 -1.67 -18.80 -2.19
N THR A 14 -2.81 -18.82 -2.88
CA THR A 14 -3.11 -19.79 -3.95
C THR A 14 -2.30 -19.47 -5.20
N GLU A 15 -1.80 -20.48 -5.89
CA GLU A 15 -1.11 -20.35 -7.17
C GLU A 15 -2.08 -20.25 -8.36
N GLY A 16 -1.55 -19.73 -9.48
CA GLY A 16 -2.24 -19.62 -10.76
C GLY A 16 -3.16 -18.40 -10.88
N PRO A 17 -3.70 -18.14 -12.08
CA PRO A 17 -4.57 -17.00 -12.36
C PRO A 17 -5.86 -17.03 -11.53
N ARG A 18 -6.17 -15.92 -10.85
CA ARG A 18 -7.34 -15.86 -9.96
C ARG A 18 -7.90 -14.47 -9.76
N THR A 19 -9.18 -14.42 -9.50
CA THR A 19 -9.87 -13.20 -9.06
C THR A 19 -10.46 -13.42 -7.67
N VAL A 20 -10.07 -12.58 -6.75
CA VAL A 20 -10.57 -12.59 -5.37
C VAL A 20 -11.82 -11.73 -5.26
N LEU A 21 -12.94 -12.33 -4.91
CA LEU A 21 -14.21 -11.68 -4.68
C LEU A 21 -14.60 -11.79 -3.19
N PHE A 22 -15.23 -10.76 -2.68
CA PHE A 22 -15.65 -10.69 -1.28
C PHE A 22 -17.16 -10.88 -1.14
N ARG A 23 -17.57 -11.85 -0.35
CA ARG A 23 -19.00 -12.11 -0.03
C ARG A 23 -19.48 -11.26 1.15
N THR A 24 -18.56 -10.73 1.94
CA THR A 24 -18.84 -9.90 3.13
C THR A 24 -17.96 -8.67 3.13
N GLY A 25 -18.45 -7.57 3.69
CA GLY A 25 -17.65 -6.39 3.96
C GLY A 25 -17.11 -6.37 5.39
N GLY A 26 -16.26 -5.39 5.71
CA GLY A 26 -15.77 -5.15 7.06
C GLY A 26 -14.24 -5.07 7.16
N THR A 27 -13.74 -5.21 8.37
CA THR A 27 -12.31 -5.12 8.66
C THR A 27 -11.68 -6.51 8.85
N ILE A 28 -10.60 -6.76 8.13
CA ILE A 28 -9.75 -7.94 8.32
C ILE A 28 -8.56 -7.50 9.16
N VAL A 29 -8.44 -8.05 10.37
CA VAL A 29 -7.33 -7.78 11.28
C VAL A 29 -6.22 -8.79 11.01
N LEU A 30 -5.10 -8.30 10.48
CA LEU A 30 -3.98 -9.11 10.04
C LEU A 30 -2.97 -9.34 11.16
N ARG A 31 -2.66 -10.58 11.44
CA ARG A 31 -1.63 -10.99 12.40
C ARG A 31 -0.22 -11.07 11.79
N LYS A 32 -0.14 -11.06 10.48
CA LYS A 32 1.08 -11.00 9.67
C LYS A 32 0.76 -10.40 8.31
N SER A 33 1.76 -9.95 7.58
CA SER A 33 1.61 -9.44 6.21
C SER A 33 0.86 -10.42 5.32
N ILE A 34 0.08 -9.90 4.38
CA ILE A 34 -0.33 -10.65 3.18
C ILE A 34 0.73 -10.37 2.12
N GLU A 35 1.41 -11.42 1.68
CA GLU A 35 2.41 -11.35 0.62
C GLU A 35 1.85 -11.92 -0.67
N LEU A 36 1.82 -11.10 -1.72
CA LEU A 36 1.51 -11.56 -3.06
C LEU A 36 2.80 -12.02 -3.74
N SER A 37 3.05 -13.33 -3.71
CA SER A 37 4.22 -13.99 -4.30
C SER A 37 3.89 -14.82 -5.55
N HIS A 38 2.61 -15.02 -5.84
CA HIS A 38 2.14 -15.74 -7.03
C HIS A 38 1.44 -14.78 -7.99
N PRO A 39 1.81 -14.75 -9.29
CA PRO A 39 1.29 -13.77 -10.24
C PRO A 39 -0.16 -14.02 -10.67
N PHE A 40 -0.66 -13.13 -11.53
CA PHE A 40 -1.98 -13.20 -12.17
C PHE A 40 -3.14 -13.16 -11.17
N ILE A 41 -3.10 -12.20 -10.23
CA ILE A 41 -4.17 -12.00 -9.26
C ILE A 41 -4.88 -10.66 -9.44
N THR A 42 -6.20 -10.70 -9.41
CA THR A 42 -7.05 -9.51 -9.25
C THR A 42 -7.75 -9.57 -7.90
N ILE A 43 -7.52 -8.58 -7.05
CA ILE A 43 -8.27 -8.40 -5.80
C ILE A 43 -9.36 -7.35 -6.05
N ALA A 44 -10.60 -7.80 -6.17
CA ALA A 44 -11.75 -6.98 -6.53
C ALA A 44 -12.52 -6.53 -5.29
N GLY A 45 -11.99 -5.54 -4.54
CA GLY A 45 -12.59 -5.02 -3.31
C GLY A 45 -14.00 -4.44 -3.52
N GLN A 46 -14.32 -3.95 -4.71
CA GLN A 46 -15.66 -3.45 -5.06
C GLN A 46 -16.76 -4.51 -5.03
N SER A 47 -16.40 -5.79 -5.01
CA SER A 47 -17.37 -6.88 -4.85
C SER A 47 -17.91 -7.00 -3.41
N ALA A 48 -17.24 -6.40 -2.45
CA ALA A 48 -17.66 -6.45 -1.06
C ALA A 48 -18.88 -5.57 -0.81
N PRO A 49 -19.89 -6.07 -0.08
CA PRO A 49 -21.06 -5.27 0.27
C PRO A 49 -20.76 -4.20 1.31
N GLY A 50 -21.69 -3.25 1.48
CA GLY A 50 -21.65 -2.18 2.47
C GLY A 50 -20.45 -1.26 2.30
N GLY A 51 -19.67 -1.03 3.34
CA GLY A 51 -18.51 -0.15 3.34
C GLY A 51 -17.24 -0.76 2.72
N GLY A 52 -17.31 -1.93 2.06
CA GLY A 52 -16.15 -2.57 1.45
C GLY A 52 -15.21 -3.25 2.46
N ILE A 53 -13.98 -3.49 2.06
CA ILE A 53 -12.95 -4.17 2.86
C ILE A 53 -11.92 -3.17 3.40
N CYS A 54 -11.59 -3.33 4.67
CA CYS A 54 -10.47 -2.65 5.31
C CYS A 54 -9.45 -3.69 5.81
N LEU A 55 -8.19 -3.54 5.44
CA LEU A 55 -7.07 -4.28 6.02
C LEU A 55 -6.50 -3.45 7.17
N ARG A 56 -6.35 -4.05 8.34
CA ARG A 56 -5.76 -3.44 9.52
C ARG A 56 -4.82 -4.43 10.19
N ASN A 57 -3.69 -3.97 10.69
CA ASN A 57 -2.84 -4.84 11.49
C ASN A 57 -3.44 -5.10 12.89
N ALA A 58 -3.23 -6.30 13.41
CA ALA A 58 -3.20 -6.49 14.85
C ALA A 58 -2.03 -5.69 15.42
N THR A 59 -2.12 -5.17 16.63
CA THR A 59 -1.03 -4.39 17.23
C THR A 59 0.27 -5.19 17.41
N SER A 60 0.15 -6.51 17.48
CA SER A 60 1.28 -7.45 17.49
C SER A 60 1.91 -7.71 16.10
N ASN A 61 1.37 -7.12 15.03
CA ASN A 61 1.95 -7.23 13.69
C ASN A 61 2.74 -5.96 13.34
N PRO A 62 4.09 -5.96 13.47
CA PRO A 62 4.92 -4.79 13.23
C PRO A 62 5.36 -4.65 11.76
N TYR A 63 4.63 -5.20 10.80
CA TYR A 63 5.01 -5.23 9.39
C TYR A 63 3.95 -4.63 8.48
N THR A 64 4.35 -4.30 7.27
CA THR A 64 3.47 -3.83 6.19
C THR A 64 2.36 -4.84 5.90
N PRO A 65 1.06 -4.44 5.95
CA PRO A 65 -0.05 -5.37 5.78
C PRO A 65 -0.15 -6.02 4.40
N LEU A 66 0.21 -5.29 3.34
CA LEU A 66 0.18 -5.79 1.97
C LEU A 66 1.52 -5.59 1.28
N LEU A 67 2.20 -6.68 0.96
CA LEU A 67 3.45 -6.73 0.22
C LEU A 67 3.24 -7.38 -1.15
N ILE A 68 3.68 -6.73 -2.21
CA ILE A 68 3.60 -7.23 -3.59
C ILE A 68 5.02 -7.54 -4.07
N LYS A 69 5.30 -8.83 -4.31
CA LYS A 69 6.63 -9.35 -4.65
C LYS A 69 6.63 -10.13 -5.97
N THR A 70 5.63 -9.92 -6.81
CA THR A 70 5.46 -10.63 -8.07
C THR A 70 4.80 -9.72 -9.11
N HIS A 71 4.29 -10.26 -10.19
CA HIS A 71 3.82 -9.50 -11.34
C HIS A 71 2.37 -9.80 -11.75
N ASP A 72 1.82 -8.99 -12.67
CA ASP A 72 0.45 -9.11 -13.16
C ASP A 72 -0.58 -9.05 -12.02
N ILE A 73 -0.51 -7.96 -11.26
CA ILE A 73 -1.32 -7.74 -10.06
C ILE A 73 -2.27 -6.56 -10.25
N VAL A 74 -3.55 -6.79 -9.95
CA VAL A 74 -4.57 -5.75 -9.89
C VAL A 74 -5.19 -5.72 -8.50
N VAL A 75 -5.08 -4.58 -7.79
CA VAL A 75 -5.71 -4.36 -6.48
C VAL A 75 -6.69 -3.20 -6.60
N ARG A 76 -7.95 -3.43 -6.29
CA ARG A 76 -9.01 -2.42 -6.43
C ARG A 76 -9.87 -2.28 -5.20
N HIS A 77 -10.24 -1.02 -4.89
CA HIS A 77 -11.22 -0.67 -3.87
C HIS A 77 -10.95 -1.26 -2.48
N LEU A 78 -9.70 -1.34 -2.07
CA LEU A 78 -9.31 -1.69 -0.71
C LEU A 78 -9.03 -0.43 0.12
N ARG A 79 -9.41 -0.47 1.38
CA ARG A 79 -8.91 0.44 2.41
C ARG A 79 -7.81 -0.28 3.19
N ILE A 80 -6.65 0.36 3.36
CA ILE A 80 -5.53 -0.21 4.09
C ILE A 80 -5.13 0.76 5.18
N ARG A 81 -5.24 0.32 6.43
CA ARG A 81 -5.08 1.10 7.65
C ARG A 81 -4.25 0.30 8.66
N PRO A 82 -2.94 0.16 8.46
CA PRO A 82 -2.13 -0.64 9.37
C PRO A 82 -2.32 -0.22 10.83
N GLY A 83 -2.21 1.06 11.12
CA GLY A 83 -2.24 1.56 12.48
C GLY A 83 -0.92 1.31 13.22
N PRO A 84 -0.83 1.73 14.51
CA PRO A 84 0.36 1.53 15.32
C PRO A 84 0.54 0.06 15.72
N SER A 85 1.79 -0.28 16.09
CA SER A 85 2.18 -1.58 16.65
C SER A 85 2.46 -1.44 18.15
N ASP A 86 2.44 -2.57 18.87
CA ASP A 86 2.92 -2.65 20.26
C ASP A 86 4.45 -2.50 20.36
N GLU A 87 5.16 -2.73 19.25
CA GLU A 87 6.61 -2.63 19.15
C GLU A 87 7.04 -1.40 18.35
N ARG A 88 8.19 -0.84 18.71
CA ARG A 88 8.85 0.20 17.89
C ARG A 88 9.38 -0.45 16.62
N THR A 89 8.96 0.05 15.48
CA THR A 89 9.34 -0.51 14.18
C THR A 89 9.37 0.58 13.09
N PRO A 90 10.35 0.53 12.17
CA PRO A 90 10.36 1.36 10.97
C PRO A 90 9.68 0.68 9.76
N CYS A 91 8.96 -0.43 9.94
CA CYS A 91 8.61 -1.33 8.85
C CYS A 91 7.11 -1.38 8.53
N ILE A 92 6.30 -0.42 8.99
CA ILE A 92 4.86 -0.46 8.74
C ILE A 92 4.49 0.60 7.69
N ASP A 93 4.62 0.22 6.43
CA ASP A 93 3.97 0.92 5.33
C ASP A 93 2.51 0.48 5.22
N ALA A 94 1.68 1.18 4.46
CA ALA A 94 0.37 0.61 4.14
C ALA A 94 0.47 -0.39 2.99
N VAL A 95 1.27 -0.09 1.96
CA VAL A 95 1.58 -1.01 0.85
C VAL A 95 3.05 -0.88 0.48
N GLY A 96 3.73 -2.03 0.34
CA GLY A 96 5.05 -2.14 -0.26
C GLY A 96 5.00 -2.93 -1.57
N ILE A 97 5.71 -2.44 -2.60
CA ILE A 97 5.92 -3.13 -3.88
C ILE A 97 7.42 -3.32 -4.03
N GLU A 98 7.88 -4.57 -4.05
CA GLU A 98 9.27 -4.92 -3.82
C GLU A 98 9.76 -6.06 -4.73
N HIS A 99 11.07 -6.38 -4.61
CA HIS A 99 11.69 -7.56 -5.21
C HIS A 99 11.51 -7.65 -6.73
N GLY A 100 11.61 -6.52 -7.43
CA GLY A 100 11.46 -6.51 -8.87
C GLY A 100 10.05 -6.80 -9.36
N ALA A 101 9.03 -6.60 -8.51
CA ALA A 101 7.63 -6.73 -8.92
C ALA A 101 7.31 -5.81 -10.09
N TRP A 102 6.47 -6.28 -11.01
CA TRP A 102 6.16 -5.50 -12.21
C TRP A 102 4.73 -5.75 -12.71
N ASN A 103 4.25 -4.85 -13.58
CA ASN A 103 2.89 -4.87 -14.10
C ASN A 103 1.87 -4.91 -12.96
N VAL A 104 1.96 -3.91 -12.05
CA VAL A 104 1.11 -3.81 -10.86
C VAL A 104 0.28 -2.55 -10.95
N ILE A 105 -1.02 -2.68 -10.72
CA ILE A 105 -1.92 -1.53 -10.60
C ILE A 105 -2.69 -1.57 -9.28
N LEU A 106 -2.64 -0.44 -8.55
CA LEU A 106 -3.55 -0.13 -7.46
C LEU A 106 -4.54 0.94 -7.94
N ASP A 107 -5.82 0.64 -7.87
CA ASP A 107 -6.88 1.46 -8.43
C ASP A 107 -8.03 1.67 -7.43
N HIS A 108 -8.45 2.92 -7.21
CA HIS A 108 -9.51 3.26 -6.26
C HIS A 108 -9.27 2.74 -4.83
N CYS A 109 -8.02 2.75 -4.39
CA CYS A 109 -7.65 2.33 -3.04
C CYS A 109 -7.58 3.53 -2.08
N SER A 110 -7.67 3.26 -0.79
CA SER A 110 -7.50 4.27 0.25
C SER A 110 -6.47 3.79 1.26
N LEU A 111 -5.31 4.44 1.24
CA LEU A 111 -4.13 4.09 2.02
C LEU A 111 -3.90 5.16 3.08
N SER A 112 -3.83 4.79 4.36
CA SER A 112 -3.58 5.74 5.46
C SER A 112 -3.09 5.01 6.71
N TRP A 113 -2.64 5.80 7.71
CA TRP A 113 -2.27 5.34 9.04
C TRP A 113 -1.06 4.41 9.07
N SER A 114 -0.15 4.57 8.12
CA SER A 114 1.16 3.94 8.15
C SER A 114 2.03 4.52 9.25
N VAL A 115 2.99 3.75 9.71
CA VAL A 115 4.03 4.18 10.67
C VAL A 115 5.25 4.73 9.94
N ASP A 116 5.58 4.15 8.78
CA ASP A 116 6.58 4.64 7.84
C ASP A 116 5.88 5.18 6.59
N GLU A 117 6.16 4.72 5.40
CA GLU A 117 5.51 5.22 4.19
C GLU A 117 4.07 4.70 4.02
N THR A 118 3.21 5.55 3.48
CA THR A 118 1.87 5.08 3.11
C THR A 118 1.88 4.26 1.83
N PHE A 119 2.80 4.57 0.91
CA PHE A 119 3.04 3.78 -0.31
C PHE A 119 4.54 3.74 -0.61
N GLN A 120 5.10 2.54 -0.79
CA GLN A 120 6.53 2.36 -1.01
C GLN A 120 6.81 1.52 -2.25
N LEU A 121 7.80 1.97 -3.05
CA LEU A 121 8.48 1.18 -4.07
C LEU A 121 9.92 0.93 -3.63
N TRP A 122 10.31 -0.34 -3.51
CA TRP A 122 11.63 -0.76 -3.03
C TRP A 122 12.17 -1.97 -3.79
N THR A 123 13.49 -2.06 -3.96
CA THR A 123 14.15 -3.18 -4.67
C THR A 123 13.62 -3.41 -6.10
N ASP A 124 13.71 -2.35 -6.89
CA ASP A 124 13.63 -2.33 -8.37
C ASP A 124 12.30 -2.78 -9.02
N PRO A 125 11.12 -2.42 -8.49
CA PRO A 125 9.87 -2.67 -9.20
C PRO A 125 9.76 -1.78 -10.45
N HIS A 126 8.97 -2.24 -11.43
CA HIS A 126 8.75 -1.48 -12.66
C HIS A 126 7.35 -1.71 -13.26
N ASP A 127 6.94 -0.82 -14.16
CA ASP A 127 5.60 -0.87 -14.74
C ASP A 127 4.50 -0.84 -13.65
N ILE A 128 4.56 0.19 -12.79
CA ILE A 128 3.70 0.35 -11.63
C ILE A 128 2.73 1.51 -11.85
N THR A 129 1.46 1.29 -11.56
CA THR A 129 0.44 2.35 -11.58
C THR A 129 -0.27 2.45 -10.23
N LEU A 130 -0.36 3.67 -9.71
CA LEU A 130 -1.28 4.03 -8.62
C LEU A 130 -2.22 5.11 -9.13
N GLN A 131 -3.52 4.84 -9.14
CA GLN A 131 -4.50 5.77 -9.68
C GLN A 131 -5.78 5.85 -8.84
N TRP A 132 -6.47 7.01 -8.95
CA TRP A 132 -7.77 7.26 -8.33
C TRP A 132 -7.83 6.88 -6.86
N SER A 133 -6.73 7.09 -6.15
CA SER A 133 -6.51 6.59 -4.79
C SER A 133 -6.23 7.72 -3.81
N PHE A 134 -6.39 7.42 -2.53
CA PHE A 134 -6.01 8.28 -1.42
C PHE A 134 -4.72 7.75 -0.78
N VAL A 135 -3.74 8.64 -0.58
CA VAL A 135 -2.51 8.42 0.18
C VAL A 135 -2.46 9.49 1.26
N THR A 136 -3.06 9.22 2.41
CA THR A 136 -3.39 10.28 3.36
C THR A 136 -3.12 9.89 4.81
N GLU A 137 -2.92 10.89 5.68
CA GLU A 137 -2.95 10.73 7.12
C GLU A 137 -1.99 9.65 7.64
N ALA A 138 -0.76 9.61 7.13
CA ALA A 138 0.30 8.80 7.74
C ALA A 138 0.49 9.24 9.21
N LEU A 139 0.75 8.29 10.10
CA LEU A 139 0.83 8.55 11.54
C LEU A 139 2.06 9.41 11.89
N HIS A 140 1.84 10.58 12.46
CA HIS A 140 2.90 11.49 12.84
C HIS A 140 3.59 11.07 14.15
N ASN A 141 2.85 11.00 15.23
CA ASN A 141 3.33 10.56 16.53
C ASN A 141 3.03 9.07 16.71
N SER A 142 3.90 8.23 16.18
CA SER A 142 3.70 6.78 16.17
C SER A 142 4.87 6.05 16.85
N VAL A 143 4.94 4.75 16.66
CA VAL A 143 6.00 3.88 17.20
C VAL A 143 7.29 3.90 16.36
N HIS A 144 7.39 4.76 15.35
CA HIS A 144 8.58 4.83 14.50
C HIS A 144 9.84 5.23 15.30
N PRO A 145 10.99 4.53 15.13
CA PRO A 145 12.20 4.79 15.93
C PRO A 145 12.79 6.20 15.78
N LYS A 146 12.55 6.87 14.67
CA LYS A 146 13.01 8.24 14.41
C LYS A 146 12.13 9.32 15.06
N GLY A 147 11.07 8.95 15.78
CA GLY A 147 10.11 9.88 16.34
C GLY A 147 9.02 10.28 15.34
N ALA A 148 8.66 11.56 15.30
CA ALA A 148 7.64 12.09 14.39
C ALA A 148 7.92 11.70 12.93
N HIS A 149 6.99 10.95 12.28
CA HIS A 149 7.27 10.28 11.03
C HIS A 149 5.99 10.04 10.22
N SER A 150 5.44 11.07 9.61
CA SER A 150 4.25 10.98 8.76
C SER A 150 4.69 11.08 7.30
N LYS A 151 4.87 9.94 6.61
CA LYS A 151 5.40 9.89 5.25
C LYS A 151 4.34 9.39 4.25
N GLY A 152 4.15 10.14 3.18
CA GLY A 152 3.21 9.80 2.13
C GLY A 152 3.72 8.67 1.23
N MET A 153 4.62 8.98 0.31
CA MET A 153 4.99 8.07 -0.76
C MET A 153 6.51 8.08 -1.02
N LEU A 154 7.14 6.91 -0.98
CA LEU A 154 8.55 6.73 -1.33
C LEU A 154 8.71 5.93 -2.62
N LEU A 155 9.25 6.58 -3.64
CA LEU A 155 9.60 5.98 -4.94
C LEU A 155 11.12 6.03 -5.09
N ALA A 156 11.86 5.16 -4.37
CA ALA A 156 13.30 5.36 -4.14
C ALA A 156 14.19 4.16 -4.48
N SER A 157 13.82 3.37 -5.46
CA SER A 157 14.69 2.30 -5.95
C SER A 157 15.38 2.68 -7.25
N LYS A 158 16.72 2.50 -7.35
CA LYS A 158 17.47 2.90 -8.54
C LYS A 158 17.04 2.17 -9.80
N GLY A 159 16.68 0.89 -9.71
CA GLY A 159 16.19 0.10 -10.84
C GLY A 159 14.71 0.26 -11.14
N ALA A 160 13.96 0.95 -10.29
CA ALA A 160 12.55 1.22 -10.55
C ALA A 160 12.36 2.12 -11.77
N LYS A 161 11.38 1.82 -12.59
CA LYS A 161 11.12 2.54 -13.86
C LYS A 161 9.66 2.36 -14.30
N ASN A 162 9.22 3.22 -15.23
CA ASN A 162 7.87 3.19 -15.80
C ASN A 162 6.79 3.24 -14.69
N VAL A 163 6.89 4.26 -13.83
CA VAL A 163 5.96 4.44 -12.71
C VAL A 163 4.97 5.54 -13.09
N SER A 164 3.68 5.25 -13.02
CA SER A 164 2.61 6.19 -13.28
C SER A 164 1.76 6.41 -12.02
N ILE A 165 1.75 7.64 -11.53
CA ILE A 165 1.02 8.05 -10.35
C ILE A 165 0.07 9.17 -10.78
N HIS A 166 -1.24 8.90 -10.86
CA HIS A 166 -2.16 9.88 -11.40
C HIS A 166 -3.56 9.84 -10.78
N HIS A 167 -4.21 11.02 -10.78
CA HIS A 167 -5.56 11.19 -10.25
C HIS A 167 -5.70 10.76 -8.78
N ASN A 168 -4.67 11.01 -7.97
CA ASN A 168 -4.67 10.68 -6.55
C ASN A 168 -4.80 11.93 -5.68
N LEU A 169 -5.24 11.73 -4.46
CA LEU A 169 -5.16 12.72 -3.39
C LEU A 169 -4.06 12.29 -2.39
N LEU A 170 -3.02 13.11 -2.28
CA LEU A 170 -2.01 13.01 -1.23
C LEU A 170 -2.32 14.10 -0.21
N ALA A 171 -2.74 13.75 1.01
CA ALA A 171 -3.17 14.75 1.96
C ALA A 171 -2.76 14.43 3.40
N HIS A 172 -2.44 15.48 4.17
CA HIS A 172 -2.13 15.37 5.59
C HIS A 172 -0.97 14.44 5.92
N ASN A 173 -0.03 14.29 5.01
CA ASN A 173 1.25 13.65 5.27
C ASN A 173 2.31 14.73 5.49
N GLN A 174 3.15 14.57 6.48
CA GLN A 174 4.19 15.55 6.81
C GLN A 174 5.17 15.75 5.65
N ASP A 175 5.57 14.66 5.01
CA ASP A 175 6.68 14.66 4.05
C ASP A 175 6.46 13.56 2.99
N ARG A 176 7.26 13.56 1.92
CA ARG A 176 7.22 12.56 0.84
C ARG A 176 5.86 12.52 0.12
N ASN A 177 5.50 13.64 -0.53
CA ASN A 177 4.25 13.76 -1.29
C ASN A 177 4.43 13.97 -2.82
N PRO A 178 5.17 13.12 -3.56
CA PRO A 178 6.03 11.99 -3.19
C PRO A 178 7.49 12.39 -2.94
N ARG A 179 8.32 11.47 -2.45
CA ARG A 179 9.78 11.50 -2.60
C ARG A 179 10.17 10.59 -3.75
N ILE A 180 10.78 11.15 -4.79
CA ILE A 180 11.21 10.43 -5.98
C ILE A 180 12.74 10.32 -5.97
N GLY A 181 13.25 9.10 -5.99
CA GLY A 181 14.69 8.78 -5.96
C GLY A 181 15.03 7.58 -6.85
N LEU A 182 14.26 7.37 -7.91
CA LEU A 182 14.52 6.32 -8.89
C LEU A 182 15.17 6.89 -10.16
N SER A 183 15.81 6.04 -10.95
CA SER A 183 16.52 6.45 -12.17
C SER A 183 15.68 6.34 -13.45
N GLY A 184 14.53 5.70 -13.38
CA GLY A 184 13.63 5.51 -14.52
C GLY A 184 12.61 6.62 -14.67
N THR A 185 11.68 6.44 -15.60
CA THR A 185 10.61 7.39 -15.86
C THR A 185 9.54 7.32 -14.77
N VAL A 186 9.14 8.49 -14.26
CA VAL A 186 7.96 8.68 -13.42
C VAL A 186 7.04 9.66 -14.10
N ASP A 187 5.80 9.26 -14.28
CA ASP A 187 4.71 10.13 -14.70
C ASP A 187 3.84 10.46 -13.49
N PHE A 188 3.96 11.69 -12.99
CA PHE A 188 3.22 12.16 -11.82
C PHE A 188 2.28 13.29 -12.23
N VAL A 189 1.05 12.94 -12.63
CA VAL A 189 0.11 13.89 -13.25
C VAL A 189 -1.29 13.85 -12.63
N ASN A 190 -1.98 14.98 -12.69
CA ASN A 190 -3.37 15.09 -12.23
C ASN A 190 -3.58 14.65 -10.78
N ASN A 191 -2.57 14.79 -9.94
CA ASN A 191 -2.69 14.54 -8.50
C ASN A 191 -2.99 15.83 -7.76
N VAL A 192 -3.62 15.69 -6.60
CA VAL A 192 -3.81 16.79 -5.65
C VAL A 192 -2.94 16.54 -4.43
N ILE A 193 -2.09 17.49 -4.07
CA ILE A 193 -1.34 17.47 -2.81
C ILE A 193 -1.99 18.54 -1.91
N TYR A 194 -2.49 18.11 -0.77
CA TYR A 194 -3.19 19.00 0.15
C TYR A 194 -2.64 18.91 1.57
N ASN A 195 -2.42 20.07 2.16
CA ASN A 195 -1.95 20.24 3.52
C ASN A 195 -0.71 19.36 3.88
N PRO A 196 0.38 19.44 3.07
CA PRO A 196 1.66 18.88 3.49
C PRO A 196 2.24 19.75 4.59
N ASP A 197 3.16 19.22 5.41
CA ASP A 197 3.96 20.06 6.31
C ASP A 197 4.94 20.93 5.50
N ALA A 198 5.57 21.91 6.15
CA ALA A 198 6.53 22.85 5.52
C ALA A 198 7.72 22.15 4.82
N THR A 199 7.95 20.89 5.10
CA THR A 199 8.98 20.03 4.48
C THR A 199 8.44 19.14 3.35
N GLY A 200 7.15 19.26 3.01
CA GLY A 200 6.52 18.49 1.93
C GLY A 200 7.17 18.81 0.58
N GLN A 201 8.14 18.01 0.18
CA GLN A 201 8.87 18.15 -1.08
C GLN A 201 8.33 17.19 -2.14
N LEU A 202 8.22 17.74 -3.35
CA LEU A 202 8.23 16.97 -4.58
C LEU A 202 9.63 16.38 -4.80
#